data_64c4940025bf154cdef41018591120f8
#
_entry.id   64c4940025bf154cdef41018591120f8
#
_cell.length_a   1.000
_cell.length_b   1.000
_cell.length_c   1.000
_cell.angle_alpha   90.00
_cell.angle_beta   90.00
_cell.angle_gamma   90.00
#
_symmetry.space_group_name_H-M   'P 1'
#
loop_
_entity.id
_entity.type
_entity.pdbx_description
1 polymer ?
#
loop_
_entity_poly.entity_id
_entity_poly.type
_entity_poly.pdbx_seq_one_letter_code
_entity_poly.pdbx_strand_id
1 'polypeptide(L)'
;ERTWEQDPPLPNDLDSRAADEWLTSIGQSEAARHGVWNSLARLLVGAALPESSAGLFMRTLRRCFLTGARATKLIVPPQGLDEFLLAPLKTELDRLNVQVTLNATVTQLRFSQHRVTEVELADRSTLTADWYLSALPPYRLTPLLPERVITHYAYFQQLSRLKEASFVAVRLHLDQPVKQTQLVLLEGKTFHWMIRHPDETRQEQTSVVWAQAVGESDLLPRAKEELVQRAVEDMAAAFPGTATPRILDGDVVRLASAMLASRPGAHQYRPIATSPFTNLLVAGAWTDTGWPANLESAILSGRRCAEALSASSLHQSS
;
A
#
# COMPACT_ATOMS: atom_id res chain seq x y z
N GLU A 1 -12.74 19.94 -7.34
CA GLU A 1 -11.91 19.00 -6.54
C GLU A 1 -11.77 19.57 -5.13
N ARG A 2 -12.42 18.96 -4.14
CA ARG A 2 -12.16 19.31 -2.73
C ARG A 2 -10.79 18.76 -2.38
N THR A 3 -9.86 19.63 -2.05
CA THR A 3 -8.60 19.21 -1.45
C THR A 3 -8.91 18.65 -0.06
N TRP A 4 -8.20 17.62 0.36
CA TRP A 4 -8.38 16.96 1.66
C TRP A 4 -8.14 17.90 2.86
N GLU A 5 -7.54 19.06 2.65
CA GLU A 5 -7.40 20.17 3.60
C GLU A 5 -8.75 20.81 3.99
N GLN A 6 -9.81 20.55 3.21
CA GLN A 6 -11.17 21.07 3.46
C GLN A 6 -12.04 20.13 4.29
N ASP A 7 -11.51 18.96 4.70
CA ASP A 7 -12.24 18.05 5.57
C ASP A 7 -12.33 18.65 6.99
N PRO A 8 -13.52 18.69 7.63
CA PRO A 8 -13.61 19.12 9.00
C PRO A 8 -12.68 18.28 9.88
N PRO A 9 -11.93 18.90 10.81
CA PRO A 9 -10.97 18.21 11.66
C PRO A 9 -11.67 17.10 12.43
N LEU A 10 -11.04 15.93 12.46
CA LEU A 10 -11.42 14.85 13.35
C LEU A 10 -10.92 15.17 14.77
N PRO A 11 -11.56 14.63 15.83
CA PRO A 11 -11.04 14.73 17.18
C PRO A 11 -9.56 14.29 17.22
N ASN A 12 -8.73 15.06 17.91
CA ASN A 12 -7.27 14.90 17.93
C ASN A 12 -6.80 13.55 18.48
N ASP A 13 -7.62 12.89 19.30
CA ASP A 13 -7.31 11.60 19.91
C ASP A 13 -7.58 10.39 19.01
N LEU A 14 -8.33 10.56 17.91
CA LEU A 14 -8.73 9.45 17.06
C LEU A 14 -7.54 8.75 16.37
N ASP A 15 -6.47 9.45 16.06
CA ASP A 15 -5.30 8.83 15.46
C ASP A 15 -4.55 7.88 16.41
N SER A 16 -4.66 8.10 17.72
CA SER A 16 -4.07 7.26 18.76
C SER A 16 -4.99 6.14 19.28
N ARG A 17 -6.28 6.16 18.90
CA ARG A 17 -7.25 5.14 19.30
C ARG A 17 -7.38 4.04 18.26
N ALA A 18 -7.68 2.82 18.73
CA ALA A 18 -8.06 1.73 17.83
C ALA A 18 -9.48 1.97 17.26
N ALA A 19 -9.68 1.61 16.00
CA ALA A 19 -10.97 1.77 15.32
C ALA A 19 -12.08 0.94 16.01
N ASP A 20 -11.74 -0.23 16.55
CA ASP A 20 -12.69 -1.08 17.28
C ASP A 20 -13.17 -0.42 18.58
N GLU A 21 -12.26 0.15 19.37
CA GLU A 21 -12.58 0.88 20.60
C GLU A 21 -13.46 2.09 20.31
N TRP A 22 -13.13 2.84 19.26
CA TRP A 22 -13.90 4.00 18.86
C TRP A 22 -15.31 3.62 18.40
N LEU A 23 -15.45 2.61 17.52
CA LEU A 23 -16.76 2.12 17.06
C LEU A 23 -17.61 1.60 18.23
N THR A 24 -16.99 0.92 19.21
CA THR A 24 -17.67 0.51 20.44
C THR A 24 -18.20 1.70 21.21
N SER A 25 -17.37 2.75 21.37
CA SER A 25 -17.74 3.95 22.15
C SER A 25 -18.91 4.74 21.54
N ILE A 26 -19.16 4.60 20.24
CA ILE A 26 -20.30 5.22 19.53
C ILE A 26 -21.48 4.27 19.36
N GLY A 27 -21.47 3.10 20.04
CA GLY A 27 -22.62 2.19 20.10
C GLY A 27 -22.73 1.23 18.89
N GLN A 28 -21.67 1.02 18.12
CA GLN A 28 -21.72 -0.01 17.07
C GLN A 28 -21.77 -1.41 17.67
N SER A 29 -22.72 -2.23 17.21
CA SER A 29 -22.88 -3.60 17.69
C SER A 29 -21.68 -4.47 17.33
N GLU A 30 -21.43 -5.52 18.13
CA GLU A 30 -20.39 -6.51 17.86
C GLU A 30 -20.52 -7.13 16.46
N ALA A 31 -21.74 -7.51 16.09
CA ALA A 31 -22.02 -8.05 14.75
C ALA A 31 -21.65 -7.08 13.63
N ALA A 32 -21.94 -5.78 13.77
CA ALA A 32 -21.56 -4.77 12.78
C ALA A 32 -20.05 -4.57 12.73
N ARG A 33 -19.38 -4.58 13.90
CA ARG A 33 -17.92 -4.40 13.98
C ARG A 33 -17.18 -5.55 13.34
N HIS A 34 -17.53 -6.79 13.66
CA HIS A 34 -16.88 -7.97 13.10
C HIS A 34 -17.27 -8.22 11.63
N GLY A 35 -18.53 -8.08 11.25
CA GLY A 35 -19.01 -8.37 9.90
C GLY A 35 -18.62 -7.29 8.88
N VAL A 36 -19.05 -6.06 9.12
CA VAL A 36 -18.93 -4.99 8.11
C VAL A 36 -17.66 -4.18 8.30
N TRP A 37 -17.46 -3.63 9.50
CA TRP A 37 -16.40 -2.65 9.72
C TRP A 37 -15.00 -3.27 9.68
N ASN A 38 -14.84 -4.50 10.19
CA ASN A 38 -13.54 -5.19 10.16
C ASN A 38 -13.13 -5.53 8.71
N SER A 39 -14.06 -6.01 7.89
CA SER A 39 -13.79 -6.28 6.48
C SER A 39 -13.42 -5.00 5.71
N LEU A 40 -14.12 -3.90 5.99
CA LEU A 40 -13.81 -2.59 5.39
C LEU A 40 -12.47 -2.04 5.89
N ALA A 41 -12.12 -2.18 7.17
CA ALA A 41 -10.84 -1.74 7.69
C ALA A 41 -9.69 -2.51 7.02
N ARG A 42 -9.78 -3.82 6.92
CA ARG A 42 -8.78 -4.63 6.21
C ARG A 42 -8.61 -4.20 4.75
N LEU A 43 -9.71 -3.95 4.04
CA LEU A 43 -9.67 -3.53 2.64
C LEU A 43 -9.12 -2.11 2.47
N LEU A 44 -9.56 -1.16 3.30
CA LEU A 44 -9.29 0.27 3.10
C LEU A 44 -7.99 0.75 3.74
N VAL A 45 -7.63 0.20 4.92
CA VAL A 45 -6.46 0.63 5.67
C VAL A 45 -5.44 -0.47 5.94
N GLY A 46 -5.69 -1.69 5.44
CA GLY A 46 -4.73 -2.79 5.48
C GLY A 46 -4.51 -3.39 6.87
N ALA A 47 -5.47 -3.26 7.79
CA ALA A 47 -5.38 -3.82 9.13
C ALA A 47 -6.76 -4.13 9.71
N ALA A 48 -6.83 -5.07 10.67
CA ALA A 48 -8.05 -5.35 11.42
C ALA A 48 -8.45 -4.15 12.30
N LEU A 49 -9.72 -4.05 12.67
CA LEU A 49 -10.23 -2.94 13.51
C LEU A 49 -9.43 -2.70 14.79
N PRO A 50 -9.08 -3.73 15.61
CA PRO A 50 -8.31 -3.53 16.82
C PRO A 50 -6.90 -2.98 16.59
N GLU A 51 -6.36 -3.19 15.38
CA GLU A 51 -5.01 -2.77 14.97
C GLU A 51 -5.01 -1.49 14.14
N SER A 52 -6.18 -1.03 13.71
CA SER A 52 -6.33 0.14 12.84
C SER A 52 -6.46 1.44 13.64
N SER A 53 -5.80 2.51 13.20
CA SER A 53 -6.08 3.87 13.69
C SER A 53 -7.50 4.29 13.35
N ALA A 54 -8.29 4.68 14.34
CA ALA A 54 -9.64 5.18 14.15
C ALA A 54 -9.66 6.44 13.26
N GLY A 55 -8.72 7.34 13.44
CA GLY A 55 -8.61 8.57 12.66
C GLY A 55 -8.35 8.30 11.19
N LEU A 56 -7.37 7.42 10.88
CA LEU A 56 -7.07 7.06 9.50
C LEU A 56 -8.23 6.29 8.84
N PHE A 57 -8.86 5.37 9.56
CA PHE A 57 -10.01 4.62 9.09
C PHE A 57 -11.17 5.55 8.74
N MET A 58 -11.52 6.50 9.64
CA MET A 58 -12.60 7.46 9.42
C MET A 58 -12.32 8.42 8.26
N ARG A 59 -11.10 8.95 8.15
CA ARG A 59 -10.72 9.79 7.00
C ARG A 59 -10.88 9.04 5.69
N THR A 60 -10.47 7.78 5.66
CA THR A 60 -10.59 6.94 4.46
C THR A 60 -12.06 6.64 4.13
N LEU A 61 -12.87 6.26 5.12
CA LEU A 61 -14.31 6.05 4.93
C LEU A 61 -15.00 7.30 4.37
N ARG A 62 -14.72 8.47 4.94
CA ARG A 62 -15.30 9.73 4.45
C ARG A 62 -14.96 9.97 2.99
N ARG A 63 -13.70 9.77 2.60
CA ARG A 63 -13.26 9.96 1.21
C ARG A 63 -13.90 8.95 0.26
N CYS A 64 -13.99 7.69 0.65
CA CYS A 64 -14.55 6.64 -0.19
C CYS A 64 -16.08 6.70 -0.30
N PHE A 65 -16.79 7.17 0.74
CA PHE A 65 -18.25 7.04 0.78
C PHE A 65 -19.01 8.36 0.91
N LEU A 66 -18.40 9.44 1.41
CA LEU A 66 -19.11 10.68 1.71
C LEU A 66 -18.76 11.87 0.80
N THR A 67 -17.85 11.70 -0.16
CA THR A 67 -17.44 12.77 -1.09
C THR A 67 -18.23 12.76 -2.40
N GLY A 68 -19.17 11.85 -2.57
CA GLY A 68 -20.07 11.76 -3.72
C GLY A 68 -20.17 10.35 -4.30
N ALA A 69 -21.20 10.13 -5.13
CA ALA A 69 -21.50 8.81 -5.69
C ALA A 69 -20.38 8.20 -6.56
N ARG A 70 -19.48 9.00 -7.11
CA ARG A 70 -18.34 8.50 -7.88
C ARG A 70 -17.26 7.89 -6.98
N ALA A 71 -17.11 8.39 -5.76
CA ALA A 71 -16.08 7.91 -4.82
C ALA A 71 -16.38 6.50 -4.28
N THR A 72 -17.65 6.07 -4.32
CA THR A 72 -18.06 4.73 -3.88
C THR A 72 -17.87 3.65 -4.94
N LYS A 73 -17.46 4.02 -6.16
CA LYS A 73 -17.26 3.05 -7.24
C LYS A 73 -15.91 2.36 -7.08
N LEU A 74 -15.95 1.05 -6.92
CA LEU A 74 -14.76 0.22 -7.06
C LEU A 74 -14.49 -0.02 -8.55
N ILE A 75 -13.28 0.31 -8.99
CA ILE A 75 -12.82 0.05 -10.35
C ILE A 75 -11.70 -1.00 -10.25
N VAL A 76 -11.94 -2.16 -10.86
CA VAL A 76 -10.92 -3.20 -11.02
C VAL A 76 -10.45 -3.13 -12.46
N PRO A 77 -9.15 -2.83 -12.72
CA PRO A 77 -8.62 -2.79 -14.07
C PRO A 77 -8.77 -4.16 -14.74
N PRO A 78 -9.38 -4.26 -15.93
CA PRO A 78 -9.62 -5.55 -16.57
C PRO A 78 -8.32 -6.24 -17.01
N GLN A 79 -7.30 -5.47 -17.33
CA GLN A 79 -6.02 -5.96 -17.87
C GLN A 79 -4.91 -6.05 -16.81
N GLY A 80 -5.26 -5.90 -15.52
CA GLY A 80 -4.28 -5.85 -14.45
C GLY A 80 -3.58 -4.49 -14.31
N LEU A 81 -2.80 -4.33 -13.24
CA LEU A 81 -2.12 -3.07 -12.94
C LEU A 81 -0.95 -2.78 -13.90
N ASP A 82 -0.32 -3.80 -14.45
CA ASP A 82 0.83 -3.63 -15.35
C ASP A 82 0.42 -2.92 -16.63
N GLU A 83 -0.61 -3.40 -17.30
CA GLU A 83 -1.11 -2.78 -18.53
C GLU A 83 -1.85 -1.46 -18.25
N PHE A 84 -2.56 -1.37 -17.13
CA PHE A 84 -3.31 -0.17 -16.77
C PHE A 84 -2.42 1.00 -16.33
N LEU A 85 -1.37 0.73 -15.56
CA LEU A 85 -0.54 1.77 -14.93
C LEU A 85 0.89 1.81 -15.47
N LEU A 86 1.59 0.66 -15.52
CA LEU A 86 3.02 0.66 -15.84
C LEU A 86 3.29 0.87 -17.33
N ALA A 87 2.48 0.34 -18.22
CA ALA A 87 2.69 0.52 -19.67
C ALA A 87 2.52 1.99 -20.10
N PRO A 88 1.45 2.73 -19.71
CA PRO A 88 1.35 4.16 -19.98
C PRO A 88 2.46 4.98 -19.32
N LEU A 89 2.85 4.64 -18.09
CA LEU A 89 3.94 5.31 -17.39
C LEU A 89 5.27 5.16 -18.14
N LYS A 90 5.59 3.94 -18.61
CA LYS A 90 6.79 3.70 -19.41
C LYS A 90 6.81 4.54 -20.67
N THR A 91 5.71 4.59 -21.41
CA THR A 91 5.56 5.41 -22.61
C THR A 91 5.84 6.89 -22.33
N GLU A 92 5.35 7.40 -21.18
CA GLU A 92 5.57 8.80 -20.79
C GLU A 92 7.02 9.06 -20.38
N LEU A 93 7.66 8.14 -19.67
CA LEU A 93 9.09 8.23 -19.32
C LEU A 93 9.97 8.26 -20.56
N ASP A 94 9.67 7.39 -21.54
CA ASP A 94 10.38 7.36 -22.83
C ASP A 94 10.19 8.69 -23.60
N ARG A 95 8.96 9.24 -23.63
CA ARG A 95 8.66 10.54 -24.26
C ARG A 95 9.43 11.69 -23.62
N LEU A 96 9.65 11.63 -22.31
CA LEU A 96 10.37 12.64 -21.54
C LEU A 96 11.89 12.39 -21.53
N ASN A 97 12.39 11.39 -22.26
CA ASN A 97 13.79 10.97 -22.28
C ASN A 97 14.33 10.66 -20.86
N VAL A 98 13.51 10.10 -19.99
CA VAL A 98 13.94 9.66 -18.67
C VAL A 98 14.69 8.33 -18.78
N GLN A 99 15.94 8.30 -18.34
CA GLN A 99 16.72 7.08 -18.31
C GLN A 99 16.25 6.17 -17.17
N VAL A 100 15.82 4.95 -17.50
CA VAL A 100 15.46 3.91 -16.55
C VAL A 100 16.53 2.82 -16.59
N THR A 101 17.20 2.59 -15.44
CA THR A 101 18.23 1.56 -15.31
C THR A 101 17.72 0.46 -14.37
N LEU A 102 17.54 -0.74 -14.89
CA LEU A 102 17.15 -1.91 -14.13
C LEU A 102 18.38 -2.64 -13.59
N ASN A 103 18.17 -3.47 -12.56
CA ASN A 103 19.23 -4.26 -11.90
C ASN A 103 20.36 -3.42 -11.31
N ALA A 104 20.12 -2.14 -11.06
CA ALA A 104 21.04 -1.20 -10.40
C ALA A 104 20.76 -1.13 -8.91
N THR A 105 21.24 -2.09 -8.14
CA THR A 105 21.04 -2.14 -6.68
C THR A 105 21.87 -1.08 -5.99
N VAL A 106 21.20 -0.13 -5.31
CA VAL A 106 21.83 0.86 -4.45
C VAL A 106 22.24 0.19 -3.14
N THR A 107 23.51 0.43 -2.73
CA THR A 107 24.08 -0.13 -1.49
C THR A 107 24.35 0.93 -0.43
N GLN A 108 24.55 2.18 -0.82
CA GLN A 108 24.84 3.26 0.13
C GLN A 108 24.52 4.63 -0.45
N LEU A 109 24.06 5.53 0.42
CA LEU A 109 24.00 6.97 0.18
C LEU A 109 25.18 7.64 0.90
N ARG A 110 25.97 8.44 0.19
CA ARG A 110 27.08 9.18 0.78
C ARG A 110 26.70 10.64 1.03
N PHE A 111 27.14 11.16 2.15
CA PHE A 111 26.75 12.48 2.63
C PHE A 111 27.98 13.32 2.96
N SER A 112 27.93 14.59 2.59
CA SER A 112 28.84 15.63 3.07
C SER A 112 28.03 16.82 3.55
N GLN A 113 28.32 17.31 4.78
CA GLN A 113 27.54 18.36 5.43
C GLN A 113 26.02 18.04 5.41
N HIS A 114 25.24 18.89 4.75
CA HIS A 114 23.77 18.79 4.66
C HIS A 114 23.29 18.33 3.26
N ARG A 115 24.11 17.59 2.51
CA ARG A 115 23.79 17.11 1.16
C ARG A 115 24.17 15.66 0.96
N VAL A 116 23.39 14.96 0.14
CA VAL A 116 23.82 13.72 -0.51
C VAL A 116 24.79 14.08 -1.62
N THR A 117 25.95 13.43 -1.65
CA THR A 117 26.98 13.68 -2.66
C THR A 117 26.95 12.65 -3.79
N GLU A 118 26.67 11.40 -3.45
CA GLU A 118 26.63 10.30 -4.42
C GLU A 118 25.83 9.11 -3.90
N VAL A 119 25.44 8.26 -4.83
CA VAL A 119 24.81 6.95 -4.58
C VAL A 119 25.76 5.86 -5.05
N GLU A 120 26.08 4.91 -4.18
CA GLU A 120 26.92 3.75 -4.51
C GLU A 120 26.04 2.57 -4.92
N LEU A 121 26.43 1.88 -6.01
CA LEU A 121 25.77 0.69 -6.53
C LEU A 121 26.50 -0.59 -6.09
N ALA A 122 25.87 -1.73 -6.26
CA ALA A 122 26.42 -3.05 -5.88
C ALA A 122 27.70 -3.42 -6.67
N ASP A 123 27.88 -2.90 -7.87
CA ASP A 123 29.08 -3.05 -8.68
C ASP A 123 30.20 -2.08 -8.28
N ARG A 124 30.01 -1.30 -7.21
CA ARG A 124 30.88 -0.26 -6.69
C ARG A 124 30.99 1.01 -7.57
N SER A 125 30.22 1.11 -8.63
CA SER A 125 30.10 2.36 -9.36
C SER A 125 29.31 3.37 -8.53
N THR A 126 29.50 4.66 -8.82
CA THR A 126 28.81 5.74 -8.14
C THR A 126 28.03 6.61 -9.14
N LEU A 127 26.90 7.13 -8.70
CA LEU A 127 26.08 8.08 -9.44
C LEU A 127 25.99 9.38 -8.68
N THR A 128 26.18 10.48 -9.39
CA THR A 128 26.03 11.84 -8.87
C THR A 128 24.88 12.56 -9.54
N ALA A 129 24.16 13.37 -8.77
CA ALA A 129 23.05 14.19 -9.26
C ALA A 129 22.90 15.45 -8.38
N ASP A 130 22.19 16.43 -8.89
CA ASP A 130 21.83 17.62 -8.11
C ASP A 130 20.81 17.29 -7.03
N TRP A 131 19.86 16.40 -7.32
CA TRP A 131 18.79 15.95 -6.44
C TRP A 131 18.68 14.43 -6.39
N TYR A 132 18.30 13.93 -5.23
CA TYR A 132 18.06 12.52 -4.98
C TYR A 132 16.63 12.35 -4.43
N LEU A 133 15.86 11.47 -5.05
CA LEU A 133 14.53 11.09 -4.61
C LEU A 133 14.51 9.60 -4.27
N SER A 134 14.28 9.28 -2.99
CA SER A 134 14.14 7.88 -2.57
C SER A 134 12.67 7.51 -2.49
N ALA A 135 12.25 6.57 -3.33
CA ALA A 135 10.92 5.94 -3.26
C ALA A 135 10.95 4.57 -2.57
N LEU A 136 12.02 4.26 -1.84
CA LEU A 136 12.20 3.01 -1.12
C LEU A 136 11.36 3.00 0.16
N PRO A 137 10.81 1.85 0.58
CA PRO A 137 10.16 1.73 1.88
C PRO A 137 11.19 1.89 3.03
N PRO A 138 10.74 2.22 4.27
CA PRO A 138 11.63 2.52 5.40
C PRO A 138 12.68 1.44 5.65
N TYR A 139 12.30 0.17 5.60
CA TYR A 139 13.22 -0.96 5.85
C TYR A 139 14.30 -1.14 4.77
N ARG A 140 14.09 -0.58 3.57
CA ARG A 140 15.08 -0.57 2.49
C ARG A 140 15.90 0.72 2.48
N LEU A 141 15.31 1.86 2.84
CA LEU A 141 16.01 3.13 2.90
C LEU A 141 16.99 3.18 4.08
N THR A 142 16.55 2.78 5.29
CA THR A 142 17.36 2.89 6.51
C THR A 142 18.73 2.24 6.41
N PRO A 143 18.90 1.02 5.87
CA PRO A 143 20.23 0.40 5.74
C PRO A 143 21.19 1.13 4.78
N LEU A 144 20.69 2.00 3.90
CA LEU A 144 21.51 2.78 2.96
C LEU A 144 22.08 4.04 3.60
N LEU A 145 21.58 4.41 4.79
CA LEU A 145 21.97 5.64 5.49
C LEU A 145 23.11 5.33 6.47
N PRO A 146 24.14 6.19 6.56
CA PRO A 146 25.14 6.10 7.62
C PRO A 146 24.49 6.19 9.01
N GLU A 147 25.02 5.44 9.99
CA GLU A 147 24.51 5.41 11.36
C GLU A 147 24.40 6.83 11.96
N ARG A 148 25.38 7.70 11.71
CA ARG A 148 25.36 9.09 12.15
C ARG A 148 24.15 9.89 11.64
N VAL A 149 23.65 9.57 10.44
CA VAL A 149 22.43 10.20 9.87
C VAL A 149 21.20 9.75 10.62
N ILE A 150 21.09 8.45 10.88
CA ILE A 150 19.96 7.89 11.62
C ILE A 150 19.93 8.42 13.05
N THR A 151 21.08 8.46 13.73
CA THR A 151 21.15 8.87 15.15
C THR A 151 21.00 10.37 15.37
N HIS A 152 21.42 11.19 14.39
CA HIS A 152 21.42 12.67 14.54
C HIS A 152 20.07 13.29 14.19
N TYR A 153 19.35 12.76 13.20
CA TYR A 153 18.11 13.38 12.69
C TYR A 153 16.87 12.62 13.14
N ALA A 154 16.03 13.27 13.96
CA ALA A 154 14.73 12.71 14.40
C ALA A 154 13.88 12.23 13.22
N TYR A 155 13.96 12.88 12.07
CA TYR A 155 13.31 12.51 10.82
C TYR A 155 13.59 11.06 10.42
N PHE A 156 14.82 10.58 10.55
CA PHE A 156 15.18 9.20 10.22
C PHE A 156 15.03 8.24 11.39
N GLN A 157 15.22 8.71 12.64
CA GLN A 157 15.01 7.92 13.84
C GLN A 157 13.58 7.38 13.92
N GLN A 158 12.59 8.22 13.61
CA GLN A 158 11.18 7.85 13.68
C GLN A 158 10.78 6.77 12.67
N LEU A 159 11.54 6.53 11.60
CA LEU A 159 11.25 5.48 10.63
C LEU A 159 11.21 4.08 11.26
N SER A 160 11.99 3.86 12.33
CA SER A 160 11.98 2.60 13.09
C SER A 160 10.65 2.34 13.82
N ARG A 161 9.82 3.37 14.02
CA ARG A 161 8.47 3.29 14.60
C ARG A 161 7.41 2.84 13.61
N LEU A 162 7.69 2.98 12.32
CA LEU A 162 6.82 2.53 11.26
C LEU A 162 6.93 1.01 11.13
N LYS A 163 5.82 0.31 11.32
CA LYS A 163 5.75 -1.15 11.19
C LYS A 163 5.02 -1.50 9.91
N GLU A 164 5.39 -2.61 9.33
CA GLU A 164 4.81 -3.10 8.09
C GLU A 164 3.85 -4.25 8.37
N ALA A 165 2.87 -4.39 7.49
CA ALA A 165 1.94 -5.50 7.47
C ALA A 165 2.35 -6.49 6.38
N SER A 166 2.16 -7.78 6.67
CA SER A 166 2.31 -8.85 5.70
C SER A 166 1.15 -8.89 4.71
N PHE A 167 1.38 -9.52 3.58
CA PHE A 167 0.36 -9.79 2.58
C PHE A 167 0.57 -11.19 2.00
N VAL A 168 -0.50 -11.97 1.95
CA VAL A 168 -0.52 -13.28 1.30
C VAL A 168 -1.65 -13.30 0.29
N ALA A 169 -1.36 -13.68 -0.93
CA ALA A 169 -2.36 -13.87 -1.97
C ALA A 169 -2.22 -15.25 -2.59
N VAL A 170 -3.36 -15.89 -2.82
CA VAL A 170 -3.47 -17.15 -3.55
C VAL A 170 -4.19 -16.88 -4.86
N ARG A 171 -3.52 -17.19 -5.96
CA ARG A 171 -4.10 -17.19 -7.30
C ARG A 171 -4.68 -18.55 -7.59
N LEU A 172 -5.96 -18.61 -7.91
CA LEU A 172 -6.67 -19.82 -8.32
C LEU A 172 -7.07 -19.69 -9.79
N HIS A 173 -6.58 -20.59 -10.63
CA HIS A 173 -7.04 -20.75 -12.01
C HIS A 173 -8.08 -21.84 -12.05
N LEU A 174 -9.31 -21.50 -12.48
CA LEU A 174 -10.49 -22.32 -12.41
C LEU A 174 -10.91 -22.78 -13.80
N ASP A 175 -11.42 -24.01 -13.91
CA ASP A 175 -11.92 -24.61 -15.17
C ASP A 175 -13.29 -24.09 -15.61
N GLN A 176 -13.91 -23.22 -14.81
CA GLN A 176 -15.23 -22.66 -15.09
C GLN A 176 -15.24 -21.15 -14.85
N PRO A 177 -16.08 -20.39 -15.56
CA PRO A 177 -16.23 -18.96 -15.33
C PRO A 177 -16.98 -18.71 -14.01
N VAL A 178 -16.38 -17.91 -13.14
CA VAL A 178 -17.07 -17.34 -11.96
C VAL A 178 -17.84 -16.11 -12.45
N LYS A 179 -19.16 -16.24 -12.53
CA LYS A 179 -20.07 -15.20 -13.08
C LYS A 179 -20.44 -14.10 -12.09
N GLN A 180 -20.10 -14.29 -10.80
CA GLN A 180 -20.48 -13.38 -9.71
C GLN A 180 -19.52 -12.19 -9.59
N THR A 181 -19.81 -11.34 -8.63
CA THR A 181 -19.17 -10.06 -8.32
C THR A 181 -17.63 -10.07 -8.45
N GLN A 182 -17.07 -8.99 -8.96
CA GLN A 182 -15.61 -8.83 -9.11
C GLN A 182 -14.85 -8.84 -7.77
N LEU A 183 -15.48 -8.34 -6.69
CA LEU A 183 -14.92 -8.34 -5.33
C LEU A 183 -15.94 -8.92 -4.34
N VAL A 184 -15.48 -9.84 -3.51
CA VAL A 184 -16.24 -10.40 -2.37
C VAL A 184 -15.41 -10.22 -1.12
N LEU A 185 -15.99 -9.60 -0.09
CA LEU A 185 -15.41 -9.54 1.25
C LEU A 185 -15.78 -10.80 2.02
N LEU A 186 -14.82 -11.38 2.73
CA LEU A 186 -14.97 -12.65 3.46
C LEU A 186 -14.85 -12.37 4.96
N GLU A 187 -15.89 -12.72 5.71
CA GLU A 187 -15.88 -12.60 7.16
C GLU A 187 -15.53 -13.94 7.81
N GLY A 188 -14.65 -13.91 8.82
CA GLY A 188 -14.30 -15.10 9.60
C GLY A 188 -13.58 -16.17 8.80
N LYS A 189 -12.98 -15.80 7.65
CA LYS A 189 -12.24 -16.69 6.76
C LYS A 189 -10.74 -16.47 6.86
N THR A 190 -9.97 -17.39 6.28
CA THR A 190 -8.51 -17.25 6.20
C THR A 190 -8.11 -16.07 5.34
N PHE A 191 -8.77 -15.91 4.19
CA PHE A 191 -8.58 -14.76 3.32
C PHE A 191 -9.68 -13.73 3.58
N HIS A 192 -9.35 -12.45 3.41
CA HIS A 192 -10.24 -11.34 3.76
C HIS A 192 -11.13 -10.90 2.62
N TRP A 193 -10.67 -11.10 1.39
CA TRP A 193 -11.46 -10.84 0.18
C TRP A 193 -10.98 -11.69 -0.99
N MET A 194 -11.86 -11.83 -1.96
CA MET A 194 -11.56 -12.42 -3.25
C MET A 194 -11.82 -11.41 -4.35
N ILE A 195 -10.91 -11.36 -5.31
CA ILE A 195 -11.04 -10.54 -6.52
C ILE A 195 -10.98 -11.46 -7.74
N ARG A 196 -11.95 -11.31 -8.64
CA ARG A 196 -11.90 -11.91 -9.97
C ARG A 196 -11.34 -10.89 -10.96
N HIS A 197 -10.31 -11.28 -11.69
CA HIS A 197 -9.80 -10.51 -12.83
C HIS A 197 -10.41 -11.05 -14.12
N PRO A 198 -11.19 -10.24 -14.86
CA PRO A 198 -11.95 -10.74 -16.01
C PRO A 198 -11.09 -11.21 -17.19
N ASP A 199 -9.90 -10.64 -17.40
CA ASP A 199 -9.13 -10.81 -18.63
C ASP A 199 -7.81 -11.56 -18.49
N GLU A 200 -7.45 -12.07 -17.30
CA GLU A 200 -6.19 -12.83 -17.14
C GLU A 200 -6.15 -14.13 -17.95
N THR A 201 -7.30 -14.66 -18.39
CA THR A 201 -7.35 -15.96 -19.03
C THR A 201 -7.43 -15.90 -20.55
N ARG A 202 -7.84 -14.77 -21.15
CA ARG A 202 -8.17 -14.68 -22.59
C ARG A 202 -9.07 -15.82 -23.13
N GLN A 203 -9.65 -16.64 -22.23
CA GLN A 203 -10.50 -17.77 -22.51
C GLN A 203 -11.82 -17.59 -21.78
N GLU A 204 -12.92 -17.50 -22.50
CA GLU A 204 -14.27 -17.32 -21.94
C GLU A 204 -14.72 -18.45 -21.01
N GLN A 205 -14.03 -19.59 -21.02
CA GLN A 205 -14.38 -20.80 -20.28
C GLN A 205 -13.68 -20.96 -18.93
N THR A 206 -12.75 -20.09 -18.58
CA THR A 206 -11.95 -20.18 -17.35
C THR A 206 -12.04 -18.87 -16.55
N SER A 207 -11.61 -18.90 -15.30
CA SER A 207 -11.51 -17.71 -14.46
C SER A 207 -10.26 -17.73 -13.60
N VAL A 208 -9.72 -16.54 -13.33
CA VAL A 208 -8.70 -16.34 -12.30
C VAL A 208 -9.30 -15.57 -11.13
N VAL A 209 -9.15 -16.16 -9.93
CA VAL A 209 -9.59 -15.56 -8.67
C VAL A 209 -8.38 -15.43 -7.75
N TRP A 210 -8.20 -14.26 -7.18
CA TRP A 210 -7.21 -13.98 -6.15
C TRP A 210 -7.87 -13.93 -4.78
N ALA A 211 -7.49 -14.84 -3.89
CA ALA A 211 -7.84 -14.78 -2.47
C ALA A 211 -6.72 -14.06 -1.72
N GLN A 212 -7.05 -13.04 -0.94
CA GLN A 212 -6.05 -12.12 -0.39
C GLN A 212 -6.26 -11.90 1.11
N ALA A 213 -5.15 -11.92 1.86
CA ALA A 213 -5.08 -11.66 3.29
C ALA A 213 -4.00 -10.63 3.60
N VAL A 214 -4.30 -9.69 4.50
CA VAL A 214 -3.39 -8.64 4.96
C VAL A 214 -3.22 -8.72 6.48
N GLY A 215 -1.98 -8.53 6.97
CA GLY A 215 -1.68 -8.54 8.40
C GLY A 215 -1.55 -9.94 9.01
N GLU A 216 -1.83 -11.00 8.27
CA GLU A 216 -1.78 -12.39 8.75
C GLU A 216 -0.39 -12.98 8.55
N SER A 217 0.54 -12.67 9.46
CA SER A 217 1.94 -13.13 9.35
C SER A 217 2.13 -14.63 9.57
N ASP A 218 1.18 -15.29 10.23
CA ASP A 218 1.14 -16.73 10.45
C ASP A 218 0.86 -17.53 9.15
N LEU A 219 0.34 -16.87 8.11
CA LEU A 219 0.18 -17.46 6.80
C LEU A 219 1.51 -17.53 6.00
N LEU A 220 2.50 -16.70 6.33
CA LEU A 220 3.76 -16.64 5.58
C LEU A 220 4.51 -17.99 5.53
N PRO A 221 4.66 -18.75 6.65
CA PRO A 221 5.38 -20.02 6.65
C PRO A 221 4.56 -21.20 6.16
N ARG A 222 3.25 -21.05 5.91
CA ARG A 222 2.38 -22.17 5.53
C ARG A 222 2.74 -22.74 4.16
N ALA A 223 2.55 -24.04 3.98
CA ALA A 223 2.77 -24.70 2.69
C ALA A 223 1.87 -24.13 1.59
N LYS A 224 2.34 -24.16 0.33
CA LYS A 224 1.57 -23.69 -0.83
C LYS A 224 0.23 -24.44 -0.92
N GLU A 225 0.29 -25.75 -0.78
CA GLU A 225 -0.86 -26.65 -0.88
C GLU A 225 -1.92 -26.35 0.18
N GLU A 226 -1.48 -26.08 1.42
CA GLU A 226 -2.39 -25.69 2.52
C GLU A 226 -3.09 -24.36 2.21
N LEU A 227 -2.35 -23.36 1.74
CA LEU A 227 -2.93 -22.05 1.42
C LEU A 227 -3.91 -22.12 0.24
N VAL A 228 -3.57 -22.91 -0.79
CA VAL A 228 -4.48 -23.17 -1.93
C VAL A 228 -5.75 -23.85 -1.45
N GLN A 229 -5.63 -24.89 -0.61
CA GLN A 229 -6.79 -25.59 -0.06
C GLN A 229 -7.70 -24.64 0.75
N ARG A 230 -7.14 -23.81 1.62
CA ARG A 230 -7.90 -22.81 2.40
C ARG A 230 -8.60 -21.79 1.49
N ALA A 231 -7.94 -21.36 0.43
CA ALA A 231 -8.53 -20.43 -0.53
C ALA A 231 -9.74 -21.06 -1.25
N VAL A 232 -9.67 -22.35 -1.56
CA VAL A 232 -10.80 -23.12 -2.14
C VAL A 232 -11.96 -23.23 -1.16
N GLU A 233 -11.68 -23.55 0.10
CA GLU A 233 -12.70 -23.65 1.15
C GLU A 233 -13.39 -22.30 1.38
N ASP A 234 -12.61 -21.22 1.45
CA ASP A 234 -13.14 -19.86 1.59
C ASP A 234 -13.99 -19.46 0.36
N MET A 235 -13.56 -19.84 -0.85
CA MET A 235 -14.31 -19.59 -2.09
C MET A 235 -15.63 -20.35 -2.10
N ALA A 236 -15.64 -21.62 -1.71
CA ALA A 236 -16.87 -22.43 -1.63
C ALA A 236 -17.87 -21.83 -0.63
N ALA A 237 -17.38 -21.30 0.48
CA ALA A 237 -18.22 -20.61 1.47
C ALA A 237 -18.74 -19.25 0.97
N ALA A 238 -17.96 -18.54 0.14
CA ALA A 238 -18.36 -17.26 -0.44
C ALA A 238 -19.45 -17.40 -1.52
N PHE A 239 -19.48 -18.54 -2.21
CA PHE A 239 -20.39 -18.80 -3.32
C PHE A 239 -21.23 -20.07 -3.10
N PRO A 240 -22.10 -20.09 -2.07
CA PRO A 240 -22.90 -21.28 -1.76
C PRO A 240 -23.84 -21.63 -2.93
N GLY A 241 -23.97 -22.94 -3.21
CA GLY A 241 -24.85 -23.46 -4.27
C GLY A 241 -24.23 -23.40 -5.68
N THR A 242 -23.03 -22.95 -5.85
CA THR A 242 -22.25 -23.15 -7.08
C THR A 242 -21.46 -24.46 -6.99
N ALA A 243 -21.40 -25.21 -8.08
CA ALA A 243 -20.50 -26.35 -8.14
C ALA A 243 -19.07 -25.82 -7.90
N THR A 244 -18.33 -26.47 -6.99
CA THR A 244 -16.93 -26.09 -6.74
C THR A 244 -16.13 -26.28 -8.02
N PRO A 245 -15.56 -25.21 -8.62
CA PRO A 245 -14.79 -25.36 -9.85
C PRO A 245 -13.56 -26.21 -9.58
N ARG A 246 -13.15 -26.97 -10.59
CA ARG A 246 -11.87 -27.67 -10.55
C ARG A 246 -10.74 -26.64 -10.68
N ILE A 247 -9.74 -26.77 -9.83
CA ILE A 247 -8.55 -25.94 -9.88
C ILE A 247 -7.61 -26.52 -10.93
N LEU A 248 -7.32 -25.73 -11.94
CA LEU A 248 -6.34 -26.05 -12.98
C LEU A 248 -4.93 -25.80 -12.49
N ASP A 249 -4.74 -24.69 -11.78
CA ASP A 249 -3.45 -24.27 -11.21
C ASP A 249 -3.68 -23.33 -10.02
N GLY A 250 -2.73 -23.30 -9.09
CA GLY A 250 -2.72 -22.43 -7.93
C GLY A 250 -1.32 -21.91 -7.62
N ASP A 251 -1.19 -20.60 -7.41
CA ASP A 251 0.06 -19.96 -7.00
C ASP A 251 -0.12 -19.12 -5.74
N VAL A 252 1.00 -18.90 -5.02
CA VAL A 252 0.99 -18.15 -3.76
C VAL A 252 2.05 -17.06 -3.79
N VAL A 253 1.60 -15.84 -3.56
CA VAL A 253 2.47 -14.66 -3.36
C VAL A 253 2.55 -14.37 -1.86
N ARG A 254 3.75 -14.18 -1.33
CA ARG A 254 4.02 -13.86 0.07
C ARG A 254 4.91 -12.64 0.15
N LEU A 255 4.43 -11.63 0.86
CA LEU A 255 5.18 -10.41 1.14
C LEU A 255 5.19 -10.18 2.65
N ALA A 256 6.34 -10.35 3.29
CA ALA A 256 6.48 -10.12 4.73
C ALA A 256 6.32 -8.62 5.09
N SER A 257 6.72 -7.75 4.17
CA SER A 257 6.71 -6.29 4.30
C SER A 257 6.03 -5.69 3.07
N ALA A 258 4.69 -5.78 3.02
CA ALA A 258 3.92 -5.38 1.84
C ALA A 258 3.51 -3.91 1.87
N MET A 259 3.10 -3.41 3.03
CA MET A 259 2.59 -2.06 3.20
C MET A 259 2.81 -1.58 4.64
N LEU A 260 2.75 -0.27 4.85
CA LEU A 260 2.76 0.29 6.20
C LEU A 260 1.49 -0.14 6.94
N ALA A 261 1.64 -0.71 8.14
CA ALA A 261 0.53 -1.03 9.02
C ALA A 261 -0.09 0.27 9.60
N SER A 262 -1.39 0.42 9.43
CA SER A 262 -2.15 1.62 9.83
C SER A 262 -2.46 1.64 11.33
N ARG A 263 -1.46 1.41 12.20
CA ARG A 263 -1.63 1.27 13.65
C ARG A 263 -2.03 2.57 14.33
N PRO A 264 -2.72 2.49 15.49
CA PRO A 264 -2.96 3.65 16.34
C PRO A 264 -1.64 4.37 16.67
N GLY A 265 -1.63 5.69 16.53
CA GLY A 265 -0.47 6.53 16.77
C GLY A 265 0.66 6.47 15.73
N ALA A 266 0.57 5.60 14.71
CA ALA A 266 1.64 5.50 13.70
C ALA A 266 1.72 6.73 12.78
N HIS A 267 0.61 7.45 12.59
CA HIS A 267 0.56 8.58 11.67
C HIS A 267 1.59 9.67 11.99
N GLN A 268 1.80 9.98 13.27
CA GLN A 268 2.76 10.99 13.72
C GLN A 268 4.22 10.71 13.33
N TYR A 269 4.55 9.47 12.99
CA TYR A 269 5.91 9.06 12.60
C TYR A 269 6.10 9.03 11.08
N ARG A 270 5.04 9.28 10.31
CA ARG A 270 5.13 9.34 8.84
C ARG A 270 5.78 10.66 8.45
N PRO A 271 6.92 10.62 7.74
CA PRO A 271 7.64 11.85 7.37
C PRO A 271 6.97 12.56 6.20
N ILE A 272 7.20 13.87 6.12
CA ILE A 272 6.92 14.66 4.92
C ILE A 272 7.96 14.36 3.83
N ALA A 273 7.70 14.82 2.59
CA ALA A 273 8.59 14.59 1.45
C ALA A 273 9.99 15.19 1.61
N THR A 274 10.10 16.34 2.26
CA THR A 274 11.37 17.04 2.47
C THR A 274 12.14 16.45 3.65
N SER A 275 13.37 15.99 3.39
CA SER A 275 14.28 15.51 4.43
C SER A 275 15.10 16.67 5.03
N PRO A 276 15.87 16.44 6.12
CA PRO A 276 16.83 17.41 6.64
C PRO A 276 18.00 17.75 5.69
N PHE A 277 18.14 17.01 4.61
CA PHE A 277 19.17 17.27 3.60
C PHE A 277 18.60 18.09 2.46
N THR A 278 19.39 19.08 2.00
CA THR A 278 18.93 20.09 1.05
C THR A 278 18.60 19.53 -0.35
N ASN A 279 19.06 18.33 -0.67
CA ASN A 279 18.88 17.69 -1.97
C ASN A 279 18.40 16.23 -1.87
N LEU A 280 17.82 15.82 -0.74
CA LEU A 280 17.22 14.48 -0.59
C LEU A 280 15.74 14.63 -0.28
N LEU A 281 14.92 14.09 -1.16
CA LEU A 281 13.47 13.95 -0.97
C LEU A 281 13.11 12.46 -0.77
N VAL A 282 12.02 12.21 -0.03
CA VAL A 282 11.49 10.86 0.14
C VAL A 282 10.06 10.78 -0.35
N ALA A 283 9.76 9.70 -1.06
CA ALA A 283 8.45 9.37 -1.56
C ALA A 283 8.07 7.94 -1.12
N GLY A 284 6.82 7.60 -1.28
CA GLY A 284 6.26 6.29 -1.01
C GLY A 284 4.96 6.39 -0.24
N ALA A 285 4.17 5.33 -0.32
CA ALA A 285 2.88 5.27 0.37
C ALA A 285 2.97 5.43 1.89
N TRP A 286 4.14 5.25 2.46
CA TRP A 286 4.46 5.35 3.89
C TRP A 286 4.71 6.79 4.37
N THR A 287 4.87 7.76 3.47
CA THR A 287 5.03 9.19 3.84
C THR A 287 3.70 9.80 4.25
N ASP A 288 3.74 10.94 4.95
CA ASP A 288 2.52 11.62 5.38
C ASP A 288 1.81 12.28 4.20
N THR A 289 0.86 11.59 3.64
CA THR A 289 -0.04 12.07 2.57
C THR A 289 -1.48 12.27 3.04
N GLY A 290 -1.77 11.89 4.29
CA GLY A 290 -3.12 11.84 4.82
C GLY A 290 -3.97 10.65 4.34
N TRP A 291 -3.40 9.79 3.46
CA TRP A 291 -3.99 8.53 3.03
C TRP A 291 -3.36 7.33 3.74
N PRO A 292 -4.04 6.17 3.84
CA PRO A 292 -3.38 4.92 4.19
C PRO A 292 -2.31 4.56 3.16
N ALA A 293 -1.47 3.57 3.47
CA ALA A 293 -0.40 3.13 2.58
C ALA A 293 -0.97 2.36 1.37
N ASN A 294 -1.44 3.08 0.39
CA ASN A 294 -2.04 2.57 -0.85
C ASN A 294 -1.45 3.27 -2.07
N LEU A 295 -1.93 2.92 -3.26
CA LEU A 295 -1.46 3.47 -4.53
C LEU A 295 -1.68 5.00 -4.61
N GLU A 296 -2.83 5.51 -4.13
CA GLU A 296 -3.11 6.95 -4.09
C GLU A 296 -2.07 7.70 -3.25
N SER A 297 -1.75 7.16 -2.07
CA SER A 297 -0.69 7.71 -1.22
C SER A 297 0.67 7.73 -1.92
N ALA A 298 1.01 6.66 -2.65
CA ALA A 298 2.28 6.59 -3.37
C ALA A 298 2.37 7.66 -4.46
N ILE A 299 1.31 7.81 -5.28
CA ILE A 299 1.25 8.82 -6.36
C ILE A 299 1.32 10.24 -5.77
N LEU A 300 0.53 10.52 -4.73
CA LEU A 300 0.52 11.82 -4.07
C LEU A 300 1.87 12.17 -3.45
N SER A 301 2.58 11.19 -2.90
CA SER A 301 3.93 11.40 -2.35
C SER A 301 4.93 11.82 -3.43
N GLY A 302 4.86 11.22 -4.61
CA GLY A 302 5.69 11.60 -5.75
C GLY A 302 5.39 13.02 -6.23
N ARG A 303 4.11 13.41 -6.30
CA ARG A 303 3.71 14.79 -6.63
C ARG A 303 4.27 15.80 -5.62
N ARG A 304 4.19 15.51 -4.31
CA ARG A 304 4.77 16.38 -3.27
C ARG A 304 6.28 16.52 -3.39
N CYS A 305 6.99 15.48 -3.80
CA CYS A 305 8.41 15.59 -4.11
C CYS A 305 8.65 16.52 -5.30
N ALA A 306 7.88 16.40 -6.37
CA ALA A 306 8.02 17.27 -7.54
C ALA A 306 7.70 18.74 -7.21
N GLU A 307 6.68 19.00 -6.40
CA GLU A 307 6.32 20.34 -5.91
C GLU A 307 7.43 20.94 -5.05
N ALA A 308 8.02 20.17 -4.12
CA ALA A 308 9.14 20.60 -3.29
C ALA A 308 10.39 20.92 -4.12
N LEU A 309 10.69 20.11 -5.14
CA LEU A 309 11.80 20.33 -6.06
C LEU A 309 11.61 21.61 -6.86
N SER A 310 10.41 21.84 -7.42
CA SER A 310 10.09 23.05 -8.18
C SER A 310 10.21 24.31 -7.34
N ALA A 311 9.74 24.30 -6.09
CA ALA A 311 9.86 25.40 -5.17
C ALA A 311 11.31 25.75 -4.84
N SER A 312 12.16 24.73 -4.66
CA SER A 312 13.60 24.92 -4.38
C SER A 312 14.38 25.51 -5.57
N SER A 313 14.00 25.14 -6.78
CA SER A 313 14.65 25.68 -8.01
C SER A 313 14.36 27.15 -8.22
N LEU A 314 13.18 27.62 -7.85
CA LEU A 314 12.80 29.05 -7.94
C LEU A 314 13.60 29.93 -6.97
N HIS A 315 13.97 29.41 -5.79
CA HIS A 315 14.76 30.15 -4.79
C HIS A 315 16.25 30.22 -5.12
N GLN A 316 16.77 29.37 -6.00
CA GLN A 316 18.16 29.39 -6.46
C GLN A 316 18.37 30.35 -7.65
N SER A 317 17.29 30.79 -8.29
CA SER A 317 17.34 31.68 -9.47
C SER A 317 17.06 33.16 -9.12
N SER A 318 16.84 33.49 -7.87
CA SER A 318 16.63 34.82 -7.30
C SER A 318 17.83 35.23 -6.42
#